data_ee6f22c64a29057f618fcdecf03b180c
#
_entry.id   ee6f22c64a29057f618fcdecf03b180c
#
_cell.length_a   1.000
_cell.length_b   1.000
_cell.length_c   1.000
_cell.angle_alpha   90.00
_cell.angle_beta   90.00
_cell.angle_gamma   90.00
#
_symmetry.space_group_name_H-M   'P 1'
#
loop_
_entity.id
_entity.type
_entity.pdbx_description
1 polymer ?
#
loop_
_entity_poly.entity_id
_entity_poly.type
_entity_poly.pdbx_seq_one_letter_code
_entity_poly.pdbx_strand_id
1 'polypeptide(L)'
;MADVQAPLIETRALKKYFPVGDHSQLHAVDGINLKIYPGETLGVVGESGCGKSTLGRTILRLQEPTDGQILYDGKDITKYNRRQMKQMRQNMQLIFQDPYASLDPRKSVVEIIAEYMIINRTYPSKKEIYNYAAHLMDIVGLARRYANAYPHELDGGRRQRIGIARALSLHPKFIVCDEPVSALDVSIQAQILNLLMDLQDEMNLTYMFVTHDLSVVKHISNHIMVMYLGQCLELSTSDELFKRPLHPYTQALLSAIPEPDISMRNKEIKVIQGEVVSPVDPKPGCRFAARCEFCTELCTKDDPPLLEVSPGHQDRKSVV
;
A
#
# COMPACT_ATOMS: atom_id res chain seq x y z
N MET A 1 -7.29 -1.38 -32.03
CA MET A 1 -6.30 -1.94 -31.10
C MET A 1 -6.36 -1.04 -29.90
N ALA A 2 -6.83 -1.53 -28.75
CA ALA A 2 -6.78 -0.73 -27.52
C ALA A 2 -5.31 -0.46 -27.22
N ASP A 3 -4.94 0.81 -27.07
CA ASP A 3 -3.61 1.19 -26.59
C ASP A 3 -3.42 0.49 -25.23
N VAL A 4 -2.53 -0.49 -25.19
CA VAL A 4 -2.14 -1.14 -23.92
C VAL A 4 -1.34 -0.11 -23.14
N GLN A 5 -2.01 0.59 -22.24
CA GLN A 5 -1.39 1.60 -21.39
C GLN A 5 -0.20 0.96 -20.64
N ALA A 6 0.97 1.61 -20.71
CA ALA A 6 2.15 1.12 -19.99
C ALA A 6 1.97 1.30 -18.47
N PRO A 7 2.41 0.36 -17.64
CA PRO A 7 2.33 0.49 -16.19
C PRO A 7 3.22 1.64 -15.69
N LEU A 8 2.69 2.42 -14.74
CA LEU A 8 3.46 3.47 -14.06
C LEU A 8 4.51 2.84 -13.12
N ILE A 9 4.09 1.82 -12.37
CA ILE A 9 4.97 1.03 -11.49
C ILE A 9 4.93 -0.43 -11.96
N GLU A 10 6.10 -1.03 -12.12
CA GLU A 10 6.24 -2.47 -12.35
C GLU A 10 7.33 -3.01 -11.42
N THR A 11 7.08 -4.16 -10.80
CA THR A 11 8.13 -4.90 -10.09
C THR A 11 8.31 -6.27 -10.73
N ARG A 12 9.58 -6.72 -10.78
CA ARG A 12 9.96 -8.04 -11.33
C ARG A 12 10.76 -8.79 -10.30
N ALA A 13 10.23 -9.91 -9.82
CA ALA A 13 10.80 -10.77 -8.78
C ALA A 13 11.37 -9.98 -7.60
N LEU A 14 10.67 -8.92 -7.15
CA LEU A 14 11.15 -8.01 -6.12
C LEU A 14 11.30 -8.74 -4.79
N LYS A 15 12.49 -8.60 -4.17
CA LYS A 15 12.80 -9.19 -2.87
C LYS A 15 13.32 -8.14 -1.90
N LYS A 16 12.88 -8.28 -0.64
CA LYS A 16 13.43 -7.54 0.48
C LYS A 16 13.57 -8.46 1.69
N TYR A 17 14.81 -8.74 2.05
CA TYR A 17 15.17 -9.54 3.21
C TYR A 17 15.88 -8.69 4.24
N PHE A 18 15.66 -9.01 5.50
CA PHE A 18 16.34 -8.37 6.63
C PHE A 18 17.16 -9.42 7.39
N PRO A 19 18.41 -9.13 7.75
CA PRO A 19 19.19 -10.02 8.60
C PRO A 19 18.56 -10.13 10.00
N VAL A 20 18.50 -11.36 10.52
CA VAL A 20 18.00 -11.68 11.85
C VAL A 20 19.05 -12.57 12.54
N GLY A 21 19.73 -12.04 13.55
CA GLY A 21 20.88 -12.73 14.14
C GLY A 21 22.04 -12.90 13.16
N ASP A 22 22.89 -13.91 13.38
CA ASP A 22 24.15 -14.04 12.64
C ASP A 22 24.01 -14.71 11.27
N HIS A 23 22.98 -15.54 11.05
CA HIS A 23 22.89 -16.38 9.84
C HIS A 23 21.47 -16.46 9.23
N SER A 24 20.47 -15.85 9.84
CA SER A 24 19.09 -15.97 9.40
C SER A 24 18.58 -14.71 8.70
N GLN A 25 17.61 -14.88 7.79
CA GLN A 25 17.00 -13.79 7.05
C GLN A 25 15.48 -13.80 7.15
N LEU A 26 14.93 -12.65 7.47
CA LEU A 26 13.48 -12.41 7.40
C LEU A 26 13.11 -12.06 5.96
N HIS A 27 12.31 -12.90 5.29
CA HIS A 27 11.82 -12.70 3.94
C HIS A 27 10.55 -11.82 3.95
N ALA A 28 10.72 -10.53 4.12
CA ALA A 28 9.59 -9.60 4.23
C ALA A 28 8.87 -9.33 2.90
N VAL A 29 9.59 -9.38 1.78
CA VAL A 29 9.06 -9.34 0.41
C VAL A 29 9.83 -10.38 -0.38
N ASP A 30 9.14 -11.30 -1.05
CA ASP A 30 9.78 -12.43 -1.70
C ASP A 30 9.15 -12.76 -3.05
N GLY A 31 9.85 -12.33 -4.12
CA GLY A 31 9.49 -12.62 -5.49
C GLY A 31 8.21 -11.93 -5.98
N ILE A 32 7.92 -10.70 -5.53
CA ILE A 32 6.72 -9.97 -5.93
C ILE A 32 6.84 -9.43 -7.35
N ASN A 33 5.88 -9.86 -8.20
CA ASN A 33 5.63 -9.29 -9.51
C ASN A 33 4.31 -8.53 -9.46
N LEU A 34 4.31 -7.25 -9.79
CA LEU A 34 3.10 -6.45 -9.86
C LEU A 34 3.21 -5.38 -10.94
N LYS A 35 2.06 -4.89 -11.40
CA LYS A 35 1.92 -3.73 -12.29
C LYS A 35 0.84 -2.85 -11.74
N ILE A 36 1.08 -1.53 -11.69
CA ILE A 36 0.10 -0.52 -11.31
C ILE A 36 0.03 0.49 -12.46
N TYR A 37 -1.15 0.70 -12.99
CA TYR A 37 -1.35 1.58 -14.14
C TYR A 37 -1.64 3.01 -13.69
N PRO A 38 -1.36 4.03 -14.53
CA PRO A 38 -1.69 5.42 -14.21
C PRO A 38 -3.19 5.60 -13.86
N GLY A 39 -3.47 6.35 -12.79
CA GLY A 39 -4.83 6.58 -12.31
C GLY A 39 -5.47 5.40 -11.56
N GLU A 40 -4.74 4.31 -11.36
CA GLU A 40 -5.23 3.10 -10.69
C GLU A 40 -4.92 3.12 -9.18
N THR A 41 -5.80 2.50 -8.39
CA THR A 41 -5.52 2.12 -7.00
C THR A 41 -5.32 0.61 -6.91
N LEU A 42 -4.10 0.18 -6.54
CA LEU A 42 -3.82 -1.19 -6.12
C LEU A 42 -3.98 -1.30 -4.61
N GLY A 43 -5.00 -2.02 -4.15
CA GLY A 43 -5.15 -2.41 -2.75
C GLY A 43 -4.18 -3.54 -2.39
N VAL A 44 -3.50 -3.44 -1.25
CA VAL A 44 -2.62 -4.50 -0.74
C VAL A 44 -3.08 -4.89 0.65
N VAL A 45 -3.56 -6.13 0.78
CA VAL A 45 -4.17 -6.64 2.01
C VAL A 45 -3.48 -7.89 2.53
N GLY A 46 -3.68 -8.20 3.79
CA GLY A 46 -3.16 -9.39 4.47
C GLY A 46 -2.95 -9.14 5.96
N GLU A 47 -2.63 -10.19 6.71
CA GLU A 47 -2.38 -10.11 8.16
C GLU A 47 -1.26 -9.12 8.51
N SER A 48 -1.28 -8.61 9.76
CA SER A 48 -0.19 -7.76 10.26
C SER A 48 1.15 -8.48 10.18
N GLY A 49 2.21 -7.76 9.77
CA GLY A 49 3.55 -8.34 9.63
C GLY A 49 3.79 -9.15 8.36
N CYS A 50 2.82 -9.31 7.44
CA CYS A 50 3.01 -10.08 6.21
C CYS A 50 3.88 -9.39 5.13
N GLY A 51 4.37 -8.17 5.36
CA GLY A 51 5.30 -7.47 4.46
C GLY A 51 4.71 -6.32 3.64
N LYS A 52 3.44 -5.95 3.79
CA LYS A 52 2.75 -4.90 3.01
C LYS A 52 3.48 -3.54 3.02
N SER A 53 3.71 -3.00 4.21
CA SER A 53 4.41 -1.71 4.39
C SER A 53 5.86 -1.79 3.89
N THR A 54 6.50 -2.94 4.06
CA THR A 54 7.86 -3.19 3.53
C THR A 54 7.85 -3.14 2.00
N LEU A 55 6.85 -3.73 1.34
CA LEU A 55 6.71 -3.70 -0.11
C LEU A 55 6.59 -2.24 -0.61
N GLY A 56 5.69 -1.45 -0.04
CA GLY A 56 5.53 -0.04 -0.41
C GLY A 56 6.81 0.79 -0.22
N ARG A 57 7.47 0.63 0.93
CA ARG A 57 8.74 1.31 1.22
C ARG A 57 9.88 0.85 0.31
N THR A 58 9.88 -0.41 -0.13
CA THR A 58 10.87 -0.93 -1.08
C THR A 58 10.62 -0.39 -2.48
N ILE A 59 9.37 -0.31 -2.95
CA ILE A 59 9.01 0.31 -4.24
C ILE A 59 9.46 1.78 -4.28
N LEU A 60 9.26 2.54 -3.20
CA LEU A 60 9.74 3.93 -3.06
C LEU A 60 11.26 4.04 -2.86
N ARG A 61 11.96 2.91 -2.75
CA ARG A 61 13.38 2.85 -2.39
C ARG A 61 13.73 3.66 -1.13
N LEU A 62 12.81 3.63 -0.15
CA LEU A 62 13.11 4.03 1.23
C LEU A 62 13.83 2.90 1.96
N GLN A 63 13.60 1.67 1.50
CA GLN A 63 14.36 0.47 1.86
C GLN A 63 14.93 -0.10 0.56
N GLU A 64 16.24 -0.32 0.51
CA GLU A 64 16.88 -0.86 -0.68
C GLU A 64 16.43 -2.32 -0.89
N PRO A 65 16.07 -2.71 -2.12
CA PRO A 65 15.73 -4.10 -2.43
C PRO A 65 16.94 -5.01 -2.23
N THR A 66 16.70 -6.26 -1.85
CA THR A 66 17.73 -7.29 -1.79
C THR A 66 18.01 -7.86 -3.17
N ASP A 67 16.95 -8.04 -3.98
CA ASP A 67 17.01 -8.56 -5.34
C ASP A 67 15.78 -8.14 -6.15
N GLY A 68 15.77 -8.39 -7.46
CA GLY A 68 14.68 -8.03 -8.35
C GLY A 68 14.80 -6.62 -8.92
N GLN A 69 13.75 -6.18 -9.59
CA GLN A 69 13.72 -4.89 -10.28
C GLN A 69 12.50 -4.07 -9.93
N ILE A 70 12.67 -2.75 -9.93
CA ILE A 70 11.61 -1.75 -9.78
C ILE A 70 11.68 -0.83 -10.99
N LEU A 71 10.60 -0.80 -11.77
CA LEU A 71 10.48 0.08 -12.93
C LEU A 71 9.46 1.18 -12.62
N TYR A 72 9.79 2.41 -12.95
CA TYR A 72 8.91 3.57 -12.93
C TYR A 72 8.78 4.11 -14.36
N ASP A 73 7.57 4.13 -14.90
CA ASP A 73 7.30 4.57 -16.28
C ASP A 73 8.27 3.89 -17.28
N GLY A 74 8.40 2.56 -17.16
CA GLY A 74 9.28 1.70 -17.97
C GLY A 74 10.78 1.83 -17.70
N LYS A 75 11.22 2.74 -16.81
CA LYS A 75 12.63 2.93 -16.47
C LYS A 75 13.01 2.17 -15.22
N ASP A 76 14.05 1.35 -15.29
CA ASP A 76 14.57 0.65 -14.11
C ASP A 76 15.23 1.65 -13.15
N ILE A 77 14.60 1.85 -11.99
CA ILE A 77 15.08 2.73 -10.93
C ILE A 77 15.85 1.97 -9.84
N THR A 78 15.98 0.65 -9.94
CA THR A 78 16.58 -0.21 -8.91
C THR A 78 18.01 0.20 -8.58
N LYS A 79 18.76 0.62 -9.60
CA LYS A 79 20.19 0.98 -9.47
C LYS A 79 20.46 2.49 -9.46
N TYR A 80 19.42 3.33 -9.35
CA TYR A 80 19.60 4.76 -9.30
C TYR A 80 20.44 5.18 -8.09
N ASN A 81 21.38 6.12 -8.32
CA ASN A 81 22.15 6.71 -7.24
C ASN A 81 21.31 7.71 -6.41
N ARG A 82 21.87 8.20 -5.30
CA ARG A 82 21.17 9.13 -4.39
C ARG A 82 20.64 10.39 -5.09
N ARG A 83 21.37 10.94 -6.07
CA ARG A 83 20.95 12.15 -6.80
C ARG A 83 19.77 11.85 -7.71
N GLN A 84 19.80 10.76 -8.45
CA GLN A 84 18.71 10.29 -9.30
C GLN A 84 17.46 9.97 -8.47
N MET A 85 17.63 9.26 -7.34
CA MET A 85 16.50 8.95 -6.43
C MET A 85 15.92 10.21 -5.78
N LYS A 86 16.72 11.23 -5.48
CA LYS A 86 16.19 12.51 -4.98
C LYS A 86 15.20 13.15 -5.99
N GLN A 87 15.51 13.11 -7.28
CA GLN A 87 14.60 13.60 -8.33
C GLN A 87 13.39 12.68 -8.48
N MET A 88 13.59 11.36 -8.45
CA MET A 88 12.51 10.38 -8.61
C MET A 88 11.49 10.46 -7.49
N ARG A 89 11.94 10.66 -6.24
CA ARG A 89 11.07 10.79 -5.05
C ARG A 89 10.13 12.00 -5.09
N GLN A 90 10.34 12.98 -5.97
CA GLN A 90 9.35 14.04 -6.20
C GLN A 90 8.08 13.48 -6.84
N ASN A 91 8.22 12.46 -7.70
CA ASN A 91 7.10 11.81 -8.37
C ASN A 91 6.45 10.69 -7.54
N MET A 92 7.11 10.24 -6.47
CA MET A 92 6.67 9.12 -5.63
C MET A 92 6.68 9.51 -4.17
N GLN A 93 5.52 9.51 -3.51
CA GLN A 93 5.37 9.97 -2.13
C GLN A 93 4.80 8.86 -1.23
N LEU A 94 4.87 9.06 0.07
CA LEU A 94 4.35 8.18 1.10
C LEU A 94 3.43 8.95 2.05
N ILE A 95 2.22 8.43 2.25
CA ILE A 95 1.35 8.79 3.36
C ILE A 95 1.56 7.73 4.44
N PHE A 96 1.95 8.16 5.64
CA PHE A 96 2.35 7.28 6.74
C PHE A 96 1.15 6.79 7.55
N GLN A 97 1.32 5.63 8.16
CA GLN A 97 0.34 4.97 9.04
C GLN A 97 0.03 5.80 10.30
N ASP A 98 1.06 6.34 10.94
CA ASP A 98 0.90 7.19 12.12
C ASP A 98 1.12 8.66 11.74
N PRO A 99 0.02 9.43 11.65
CA PRO A 99 0.12 10.85 11.33
C PRO A 99 0.83 11.65 12.43
N TYR A 100 0.82 11.19 13.69
CA TYR A 100 1.50 11.88 14.79
C TYR A 100 3.01 11.71 14.70
N ALA A 101 3.51 10.49 14.56
CA ALA A 101 4.94 10.22 14.47
C ALA A 101 5.58 10.75 13.17
N SER A 102 4.76 10.99 12.13
CA SER A 102 5.25 11.44 10.83
C SER A 102 5.44 12.96 10.71
N LEU A 103 4.91 13.75 11.62
CA LEU A 103 4.95 15.21 11.61
C LEU A 103 5.96 15.73 12.65
N ASP A 104 6.80 16.72 12.29
CA ASP A 104 7.69 17.37 13.25
C ASP A 104 6.87 18.24 14.20
N PRO A 105 6.77 17.92 15.51
CA PRO A 105 5.92 18.64 16.45
C PRO A 105 6.36 20.08 16.73
N ARG A 106 7.56 20.46 16.27
CA ARG A 106 8.14 21.81 16.46
C ARG A 106 7.82 22.76 15.32
N LYS A 107 7.20 22.25 14.23
CA LYS A 107 6.84 23.03 13.06
C LYS A 107 5.33 23.27 13.02
N SER A 108 4.95 24.44 12.52
CA SER A 108 3.55 24.74 12.23
C SER A 108 3.06 23.93 11.02
N VAL A 109 1.75 23.81 10.89
CA VAL A 109 1.08 23.11 9.78
C VAL A 109 1.60 23.57 8.43
N VAL A 110 1.64 24.88 8.20
CA VAL A 110 2.07 25.45 6.91
C VAL A 110 3.56 25.17 6.66
N GLU A 111 4.40 25.17 7.68
CA GLU A 111 5.82 24.82 7.57
C GLU A 111 6.04 23.36 7.20
N ILE A 112 5.25 22.45 7.79
CA ILE A 112 5.30 21.01 7.48
C ILE A 112 4.94 20.77 6.01
N ILE A 113 3.87 21.39 5.51
CA ILE A 113 3.45 21.27 4.11
C ILE A 113 4.47 21.89 3.17
N ALA A 114 5.05 23.04 3.55
CA ALA A 114 6.02 23.78 2.75
C ALA A 114 7.40 23.11 2.68
N GLU A 115 7.75 22.27 3.64
CA GLU A 115 9.12 21.77 3.84
C GLU A 115 9.72 21.12 2.59
N TYR A 116 8.97 20.20 1.97
CA TYR A 116 9.48 19.49 0.79
C TYR A 116 9.65 20.42 -0.42
N MET A 117 8.81 21.42 -0.54
CA MET A 117 8.93 22.44 -1.57
C MET A 117 10.19 23.31 -1.36
N ILE A 118 10.49 23.69 -0.11
CA ILE A 118 11.68 24.44 0.26
C ILE A 118 12.95 23.63 -0.05
N ILE A 119 13.00 22.34 0.36
CA ILE A 119 14.16 21.46 0.15
C ILE A 119 14.43 21.22 -1.34
N ASN A 120 13.38 21.10 -2.14
CA ASN A 120 13.48 20.84 -3.58
C ASN A 120 13.50 22.11 -4.42
N ARG A 121 13.31 23.30 -3.83
CA ARG A 121 13.27 24.61 -4.51
C ARG A 121 12.27 24.62 -5.67
N THR A 122 11.05 24.11 -5.42
CA THR A 122 10.01 23.95 -6.44
C THR A 122 9.45 25.27 -6.96
N TYR A 123 9.53 26.34 -6.15
CA TYR A 123 9.06 27.67 -6.51
C TYR A 123 10.16 28.71 -6.30
N PRO A 124 10.14 29.84 -7.07
CA PRO A 124 11.17 30.87 -7.04
C PRO A 124 11.30 31.59 -5.69
N SER A 125 10.20 31.75 -4.95
CA SER A 125 10.19 32.47 -3.69
C SER A 125 9.51 31.70 -2.53
N LYS A 126 9.95 32.00 -1.31
CA LYS A 126 9.29 31.48 -0.10
C LYS A 126 7.81 31.86 -0.05
N LYS A 127 7.47 33.07 -0.50
CA LYS A 127 6.09 33.56 -0.50
C LYS A 127 5.20 32.67 -1.37
N GLU A 128 5.65 32.28 -2.54
CA GLU A 128 4.92 31.37 -3.44
C GLU A 128 4.77 29.98 -2.82
N ILE A 129 5.82 29.46 -2.16
CA ILE A 129 5.78 28.18 -1.45
C ILE A 129 4.69 28.22 -0.37
N TYR A 130 4.66 29.25 0.47
CA TYR A 130 3.66 29.35 1.54
C TYR A 130 2.24 29.60 1.00
N ASN A 131 2.09 30.36 -0.09
CA ASN A 131 0.81 30.51 -0.76
C ASN A 131 0.29 29.16 -1.30
N TYR A 132 1.18 28.37 -1.91
CA TYR A 132 0.80 27.05 -2.41
C TYR A 132 0.54 26.06 -1.26
N ALA A 133 1.29 26.11 -0.17
CA ALA A 133 0.99 25.32 1.03
C ALA A 133 -0.40 25.65 1.60
N ALA A 134 -0.79 26.94 1.64
CA ALA A 134 -2.13 27.36 2.05
C ALA A 134 -3.21 26.87 1.06
N HIS A 135 -2.92 26.83 -0.24
CA HIS A 135 -3.82 26.27 -1.25
C HIS A 135 -3.99 24.74 -1.05
N LEU A 136 -2.92 24.02 -0.74
CA LEU A 136 -3.00 22.59 -0.40
C LEU A 136 -3.84 22.34 0.85
N MET A 137 -3.81 23.25 1.85
CA MET A 137 -4.71 23.14 2.99
C MET A 137 -6.18 23.20 2.56
N ASP A 138 -6.53 24.10 1.63
CA ASP A 138 -7.89 24.20 1.11
C ASP A 138 -8.29 22.92 0.37
N ILE A 139 -7.42 22.38 -0.48
CA ILE A 139 -7.63 21.14 -1.24
C ILE A 139 -7.95 19.97 -0.30
N VAL A 140 -7.20 19.81 0.80
CA VAL A 140 -7.45 18.71 1.75
C VAL A 140 -8.55 19.04 2.77
N GLY A 141 -9.26 20.15 2.63
CA GLY A 141 -10.34 20.58 3.55
C GLY A 141 -9.84 20.95 4.94
N LEU A 142 -8.62 21.47 5.05
CA LEU A 142 -8.04 21.96 6.30
C LEU A 142 -8.14 23.49 6.38
N ALA A 143 -8.97 24.02 7.29
CA ALA A 143 -9.20 25.46 7.37
C ALA A 143 -7.89 26.25 7.58
N ARG A 144 -7.72 27.35 6.83
CA ARG A 144 -6.51 28.21 6.86
C ARG A 144 -6.16 28.77 8.25
N ARG A 145 -7.12 28.88 9.16
CA ARG A 145 -6.88 29.29 10.55
C ARG A 145 -5.91 28.38 11.29
N TYR A 146 -5.74 27.13 10.84
CA TYR A 146 -4.80 26.17 11.41
C TYR A 146 -3.38 26.28 10.84
N ALA A 147 -3.10 27.21 9.93
CA ALA A 147 -1.79 27.35 9.28
C ALA A 147 -0.62 27.47 10.29
N ASN A 148 -0.85 28.22 11.37
CA ASN A 148 0.14 28.44 12.42
C ASN A 148 -0.03 27.51 13.64
N ALA A 149 -0.99 26.59 13.62
CA ALA A 149 -1.16 25.60 14.66
C ALA A 149 -0.06 24.51 14.58
N TYR A 150 0.18 23.87 15.71
CA TYR A 150 1.12 22.75 15.79
C TYR A 150 0.40 21.40 15.75
N PRO A 151 1.05 20.30 15.32
CA PRO A 151 0.40 19.00 15.22
C PRO A 151 -0.28 18.53 16.51
N HIS A 152 0.29 18.81 17.68
CA HIS A 152 -0.25 18.38 18.97
C HIS A 152 -1.56 19.11 19.36
N GLU A 153 -1.88 20.25 18.73
CA GLU A 153 -3.11 20.99 18.94
C GLU A 153 -4.29 20.46 18.10
N LEU A 154 -4.05 19.49 17.23
CA LEU A 154 -5.00 18.99 16.24
C LEU A 154 -5.40 17.54 16.52
N ASP A 155 -6.60 17.16 16.10
CA ASP A 155 -7.06 15.76 16.12
C ASP A 155 -6.41 14.89 15.05
N GLY A 156 -6.65 13.58 15.12
CA GLY A 156 -6.09 12.60 14.19
C GLY A 156 -6.46 12.86 12.73
N GLY A 157 -7.72 13.19 12.45
CA GLY A 157 -8.19 13.47 11.10
C GLY A 157 -7.52 14.69 10.46
N ARG A 158 -7.36 15.78 11.26
CA ARG A 158 -6.62 16.96 10.78
C ARG A 158 -5.15 16.69 10.56
N ARG A 159 -4.49 15.92 11.44
CA ARG A 159 -3.09 15.49 11.23
C ARG A 159 -2.93 14.66 9.97
N GLN A 160 -3.88 13.76 9.70
CA GLN A 160 -3.85 12.96 8.46
C GLN A 160 -3.98 13.85 7.21
N ARG A 161 -4.87 14.86 7.23
CA ARG A 161 -4.98 15.85 6.15
C ARG A 161 -3.69 16.63 5.92
N ILE A 162 -2.93 16.95 6.98
CA ILE A 162 -1.59 17.58 6.86
C ILE A 162 -0.63 16.60 6.16
N GLY A 163 -0.63 15.33 6.54
CA GLY A 163 0.20 14.29 5.90
C GLY A 163 -0.11 14.13 4.41
N ILE A 164 -1.40 14.17 4.04
CA ILE A 164 -1.86 14.15 2.64
C ILE A 164 -1.40 15.41 1.90
N ALA A 165 -1.64 16.61 2.45
CA ALA A 165 -1.20 17.87 1.86
C ALA A 165 0.33 17.92 1.64
N ARG A 166 1.11 17.41 2.60
CA ARG A 166 2.56 17.28 2.50
C ARG A 166 2.96 16.35 1.34
N ALA A 167 2.29 15.21 1.20
CA ALA A 167 2.57 14.28 0.10
C ALA A 167 2.26 14.91 -1.27
N LEU A 168 1.20 15.71 -1.38
CA LEU A 168 0.81 16.40 -2.61
C LEU A 168 1.74 17.56 -3.00
N SER A 169 2.55 18.08 -2.06
CA SER A 169 3.33 19.31 -2.22
C SER A 169 4.35 19.29 -3.38
N LEU A 170 4.74 18.12 -3.85
CA LEU A 170 5.67 17.91 -4.95
C LEU A 170 5.01 17.46 -6.25
N HIS A 171 3.67 17.50 -6.35
CA HIS A 171 2.90 17.03 -7.50
C HIS A 171 3.24 15.58 -7.91
N PRO A 172 3.15 14.61 -6.99
CA PRO A 172 3.51 13.24 -7.30
C PRO A 172 2.54 12.62 -8.30
N LYS A 173 3.00 11.60 -9.02
CA LYS A 173 2.14 10.74 -9.84
C LYS A 173 1.76 9.45 -9.12
N PHE A 174 2.58 9.04 -8.15
CA PHE A 174 2.39 7.80 -7.39
C PHE A 174 2.50 8.05 -5.89
N ILE A 175 1.54 7.53 -5.13
CA ILE A 175 1.54 7.63 -3.67
C ILE A 175 1.30 6.25 -3.07
N VAL A 176 2.19 5.84 -2.17
CA VAL A 176 1.93 4.70 -1.27
C VAL A 176 1.18 5.23 -0.05
N CYS A 177 -0.01 4.71 0.18
CA CYS A 177 -0.82 4.99 1.38
C CYS A 177 -0.63 3.82 2.36
N ASP A 178 0.25 3.98 3.34
CA ASP A 178 0.58 2.93 4.32
C ASP A 178 -0.37 3.04 5.51
N GLU A 179 -1.45 2.23 5.51
CA GLU A 179 -2.53 2.22 6.52
C GLU A 179 -3.09 3.62 6.87
N PRO A 180 -3.48 4.45 5.90
CA PRO A 180 -3.70 5.88 6.10
C PRO A 180 -4.91 6.20 6.98
N VAL A 181 -5.74 5.23 7.33
CA VAL A 181 -6.98 5.42 8.11
C VAL A 181 -7.07 4.54 9.37
N SER A 182 -6.11 3.64 9.61
CA SER A 182 -6.18 2.63 10.67
C SER A 182 -6.29 3.18 12.10
N ALA A 183 -5.76 4.40 12.33
CA ALA A 183 -5.74 5.07 13.63
C ALA A 183 -6.89 6.10 13.82
N LEU A 184 -7.89 6.11 12.94
CA LEU A 184 -8.95 7.11 12.91
C LEU A 184 -10.32 6.49 13.22
N ASP A 185 -11.24 7.29 13.74
CA ASP A 185 -12.64 6.90 13.93
C ASP A 185 -13.32 6.61 12.59
N VAL A 186 -14.30 5.70 12.56
CA VAL A 186 -14.98 5.23 11.34
C VAL A 186 -15.53 6.38 10.48
N SER A 187 -16.11 7.41 11.09
CA SER A 187 -16.64 8.57 10.36
C SER A 187 -15.53 9.42 9.71
N ILE A 188 -14.40 9.53 10.38
CA ILE A 188 -13.22 10.25 9.85
C ILE A 188 -12.53 9.41 8.79
N GLN A 189 -12.47 8.07 8.94
CA GLN A 189 -11.97 7.15 7.90
C GLN A 189 -12.70 7.38 6.58
N ALA A 190 -14.04 7.38 6.60
CA ALA A 190 -14.84 7.60 5.40
C ALA A 190 -14.53 8.95 4.73
N GLN A 191 -14.35 10.02 5.52
CA GLN A 191 -13.99 11.34 5.00
C GLN A 191 -12.60 11.37 4.34
N ILE A 192 -11.61 10.66 4.92
CA ILE A 192 -10.26 10.58 4.35
C ILE A 192 -10.26 9.72 3.08
N LEU A 193 -11.02 8.63 3.05
CA LEU A 193 -11.14 7.79 1.85
C LEU A 193 -11.77 8.57 0.69
N ASN A 194 -12.88 9.28 0.93
CA ASN A 194 -13.51 10.12 -0.09
C ASN A 194 -12.54 11.21 -0.58
N LEU A 195 -11.83 11.87 0.33
CA LEU A 195 -10.80 12.85 -0.04
C LEU A 195 -9.73 12.23 -0.96
N LEU A 196 -9.23 11.03 -0.66
CA LEU A 196 -8.22 10.37 -1.49
C LEU A 196 -8.77 9.99 -2.87
N MET A 197 -10.04 9.58 -2.96
CA MET A 197 -10.71 9.29 -4.24
C MET A 197 -10.91 10.56 -5.06
N ASP A 198 -11.41 11.64 -4.45
CA ASP A 198 -11.58 12.94 -5.11
C ASP A 198 -10.23 13.46 -5.65
N LEU A 199 -9.17 13.37 -4.85
CA LEU A 199 -7.81 13.74 -5.26
C LEU A 199 -7.26 12.86 -6.39
N GLN A 200 -7.62 11.57 -6.41
CA GLN A 200 -7.25 10.66 -7.49
C GLN A 200 -7.84 11.12 -8.81
N ASP A 201 -9.14 11.43 -8.82
CA ASP A 201 -9.87 11.86 -10.01
C ASP A 201 -9.39 13.24 -10.50
N GLU A 202 -9.25 14.21 -9.59
CA GLU A 202 -8.88 15.59 -9.93
C GLU A 202 -7.42 15.72 -10.40
N MET A 203 -6.50 14.93 -9.80
CA MET A 203 -5.06 15.05 -10.05
C MET A 203 -4.47 13.86 -10.82
N ASN A 204 -5.31 12.90 -11.24
CA ASN A 204 -4.90 11.65 -11.91
C ASN A 204 -3.81 10.90 -11.12
N LEU A 205 -4.00 10.76 -9.82
CA LEU A 205 -3.05 10.11 -8.93
C LEU A 205 -3.15 8.59 -9.04
N THR A 206 -2.03 7.94 -8.87
CA THR A 206 -1.93 6.47 -8.81
C THR A 206 -1.60 6.08 -7.38
N TYR A 207 -2.37 5.13 -6.81
CA TYR A 207 -2.18 4.70 -5.44
C TYR A 207 -1.74 3.24 -5.31
N MET A 208 -0.89 2.98 -4.32
CA MET A 208 -0.76 1.69 -3.68
C MET A 208 -1.32 1.83 -2.26
N PHE A 209 -2.49 1.26 -2.03
CA PHE A 209 -3.22 1.41 -0.78
C PHE A 209 -3.03 0.18 0.11
N VAL A 210 -2.24 0.33 1.17
CA VAL A 210 -1.94 -0.74 2.13
C VAL A 210 -2.89 -0.66 3.30
N THR A 211 -3.57 -1.77 3.62
CA THR A 211 -4.44 -1.88 4.80
C THR A 211 -4.62 -3.34 5.20
N HIS A 212 -5.11 -3.58 6.40
CA HIS A 212 -5.59 -4.89 6.83
C HIS A 212 -7.13 -5.02 6.74
N ASP A 213 -7.83 -3.91 6.43
CA ASP A 213 -9.29 -3.88 6.31
C ASP A 213 -9.72 -4.07 4.85
N LEU A 214 -10.31 -5.24 4.56
CA LEU A 214 -10.82 -5.60 3.25
C LEU A 214 -12.04 -4.76 2.84
N SER A 215 -12.84 -4.26 3.78
CA SER A 215 -13.99 -3.40 3.47
C SER A 215 -13.54 -2.08 2.88
N VAL A 216 -12.43 -1.54 3.40
CA VAL A 216 -11.81 -0.30 2.91
C VAL A 216 -11.29 -0.48 1.48
N VAL A 217 -10.52 -1.55 1.21
CA VAL A 217 -9.98 -1.78 -0.15
C VAL A 217 -11.05 -2.05 -1.18
N LYS A 218 -12.15 -2.71 -0.81
CA LYS A 218 -13.30 -2.91 -1.70
C LYS A 218 -13.81 -1.59 -2.27
N HIS A 219 -13.79 -0.55 -1.45
CA HIS A 219 -14.35 0.75 -1.81
C HIS A 219 -13.42 1.59 -2.69
N ILE A 220 -12.10 1.54 -2.44
CA ILE A 220 -11.15 2.44 -3.09
C ILE A 220 -10.33 1.78 -4.22
N SER A 221 -10.25 0.44 -4.29
CA SER A 221 -9.28 -0.24 -5.14
C SER A 221 -9.87 -0.76 -6.44
N ASN A 222 -9.12 -0.60 -7.54
CA ASN A 222 -9.41 -1.23 -8.83
C ASN A 222 -8.98 -2.71 -8.83
N HIS A 223 -7.74 -2.96 -8.36
CA HIS A 223 -7.19 -4.30 -8.17
C HIS A 223 -6.78 -4.50 -6.72
N ILE A 224 -6.82 -5.75 -6.26
CA ILE A 224 -6.44 -6.12 -4.90
C ILE A 224 -5.42 -7.24 -4.96
N MET A 225 -4.30 -7.05 -4.27
CA MET A 225 -3.29 -8.05 -4.02
C MET A 225 -3.37 -8.53 -2.58
N VAL A 226 -3.55 -9.83 -2.41
CA VAL A 226 -3.56 -10.50 -1.11
C VAL A 226 -2.17 -11.02 -0.79
N MET A 227 -1.57 -10.50 0.28
CA MET A 227 -0.22 -10.88 0.72
C MET A 227 -0.25 -11.77 1.94
N TYR A 228 0.62 -12.77 1.95
CA TYR A 228 0.89 -13.63 3.10
C TYR A 228 2.38 -13.92 3.21
N LEU A 229 2.97 -13.65 4.37
CA LEU A 229 4.41 -13.90 4.68
C LEU A 229 5.37 -13.51 3.54
N GLY A 230 5.23 -12.29 3.01
CA GLY A 230 6.09 -11.72 1.98
C GLY A 230 5.77 -12.13 0.53
N GLN A 231 4.78 -12.99 0.30
CA GLN A 231 4.39 -13.44 -1.03
C GLN A 231 3.00 -12.92 -1.42
N CYS A 232 2.77 -12.78 -2.73
CA CYS A 232 1.45 -12.59 -3.30
C CYS A 232 0.77 -13.96 -3.42
N LEU A 233 -0.39 -14.13 -2.80
CA LEU A 233 -1.18 -15.36 -2.91
C LEU A 233 -2.29 -15.23 -3.95
N GLU A 234 -2.91 -14.07 -4.07
CA GLU A 234 -3.97 -13.81 -5.03
C GLU A 234 -3.93 -12.35 -5.47
N LEU A 235 -4.16 -12.09 -6.76
CA LEU A 235 -4.24 -10.77 -7.37
C LEU A 235 -5.39 -10.77 -8.37
N SER A 236 -6.34 -9.86 -8.19
CA SER A 236 -7.51 -9.76 -9.06
C SER A 236 -8.10 -8.35 -9.05
N THR A 237 -9.07 -8.09 -9.92
CA THR A 237 -9.92 -6.91 -9.78
C THR A 237 -10.69 -6.98 -8.47
N SER A 238 -11.01 -5.82 -7.87
CA SER A 238 -11.76 -5.76 -6.62
C SER A 238 -13.06 -6.57 -6.70
N ASP A 239 -13.85 -6.35 -7.75
CA ASP A 239 -15.14 -7.02 -7.94
C ASP A 239 -15.01 -8.54 -8.04
N GLU A 240 -14.03 -9.05 -8.79
CA GLU A 240 -13.84 -10.49 -8.97
C GLU A 240 -13.36 -11.15 -7.68
N LEU A 241 -12.44 -10.53 -6.95
CA LEU A 241 -11.95 -11.04 -5.69
C LEU A 241 -13.06 -11.24 -4.65
N PHE A 242 -14.00 -10.28 -4.56
CA PHE A 242 -15.12 -10.38 -3.63
C PHE A 242 -16.22 -11.34 -4.08
N LYS A 243 -16.41 -11.51 -5.40
CA LYS A 243 -17.40 -12.47 -5.96
C LYS A 243 -16.88 -13.90 -5.96
N ARG A 244 -15.61 -14.08 -6.30
CA ARG A 244 -15.02 -15.40 -6.54
C ARG A 244 -13.57 -15.48 -6.01
N PRO A 245 -13.38 -15.44 -4.69
CA PRO A 245 -12.07 -15.66 -4.10
C PRO A 245 -11.59 -17.09 -4.37
N LEU A 246 -10.39 -17.24 -4.89
CA LEU A 246 -9.83 -18.54 -5.26
C LEU A 246 -8.98 -19.14 -4.15
N HIS A 247 -8.07 -18.34 -3.57
CA HIS A 247 -7.15 -18.83 -2.55
C HIS A 247 -7.84 -19.07 -1.19
N PRO A 248 -7.62 -20.19 -0.50
CA PRO A 248 -8.25 -20.47 0.80
C PRO A 248 -8.01 -19.39 1.86
N TYR A 249 -6.84 -18.76 1.85
CA TYR A 249 -6.54 -17.63 2.73
C TYR A 249 -7.44 -16.42 2.44
N THR A 250 -7.64 -16.07 1.17
CA THR A 250 -8.54 -14.99 0.76
C THR A 250 -9.98 -15.28 1.17
N GLN A 251 -10.45 -16.52 0.96
CA GLN A 251 -11.79 -16.95 1.38
C GLN A 251 -11.99 -16.78 2.88
N ALA A 252 -10.99 -17.18 3.68
CA ALA A 252 -11.05 -17.03 5.13
C ALA A 252 -11.04 -15.56 5.56
N LEU A 253 -10.19 -14.71 4.97
CA LEU A 253 -10.18 -13.27 5.24
C LEU A 253 -11.54 -12.63 4.92
N LEU A 254 -12.13 -12.96 3.77
CA LEU A 254 -13.43 -12.41 3.35
C LEU A 254 -14.57 -12.92 4.22
N SER A 255 -14.50 -14.17 4.71
CA SER A 255 -15.52 -14.72 5.61
C SER A 255 -15.57 -14.05 6.98
N ALA A 256 -14.46 -13.42 7.38
CA ALA A 256 -14.34 -12.69 8.64
C ALA A 256 -14.91 -11.26 8.59
N ILE A 257 -15.27 -10.76 7.40
CA ILE A 257 -15.88 -9.42 7.27
C ILE A 257 -17.31 -9.48 7.83
N PRO A 258 -17.68 -8.64 8.82
CA PRO A 258 -19.04 -8.55 9.29
C PRO A 258 -19.96 -7.98 8.20
N GLU A 259 -20.96 -8.74 7.79
CA GLU A 259 -22.01 -8.25 6.89
C GLU A 259 -23.20 -7.75 7.72
N PRO A 260 -23.72 -6.53 7.48
CA PRO A 260 -24.87 -5.99 8.22
C PRO A 260 -26.20 -6.58 7.73
N ASP A 261 -26.25 -7.89 7.52
CA ASP A 261 -27.43 -8.64 7.08
C ASP A 261 -27.84 -9.65 8.15
N ILE A 262 -29.06 -9.51 8.67
CA ILE A 262 -29.62 -10.38 9.70
C ILE A 262 -29.73 -11.84 9.22
N SER A 263 -29.93 -12.07 7.91
CA SER A 263 -29.98 -13.39 7.31
C SER A 263 -28.63 -14.14 7.40
N MET A 264 -27.53 -13.38 7.50
CA MET A 264 -26.17 -13.92 7.60
C MET A 264 -25.72 -14.24 9.04
N ARG A 265 -26.62 -14.08 10.04
CA ARG A 265 -26.31 -14.33 11.47
C ARG A 265 -25.77 -15.74 11.75
N ASN A 266 -26.13 -16.71 10.91
CA ASN A 266 -25.73 -18.11 11.03
C ASN A 266 -24.66 -18.51 10.01
N LYS A 267 -24.01 -17.56 9.30
CA LYS A 267 -22.92 -17.87 8.38
C LYS A 267 -21.75 -18.45 9.16
N GLU A 268 -21.32 -19.64 8.78
CA GLU A 268 -20.09 -20.23 9.35
C GLU A 268 -18.90 -19.36 8.97
N ILE A 269 -18.24 -18.79 9.97
CA ILE A 269 -16.98 -18.07 9.77
C ILE A 269 -15.89 -19.12 9.58
N LYS A 270 -15.24 -19.10 8.43
CA LYS A 270 -14.05 -19.93 8.18
C LYS A 270 -12.89 -19.40 9.02
N VAL A 271 -12.68 -20.01 10.18
CA VAL A 271 -11.54 -19.66 11.06
C VAL A 271 -10.30 -20.33 10.52
N ILE A 272 -9.28 -19.53 10.21
CA ILE A 272 -7.98 -20.05 9.84
C ILE A 272 -7.36 -20.72 11.07
N GLN A 273 -7.20 -22.05 11.01
CA GLN A 273 -6.59 -22.82 12.08
C GLN A 273 -5.06 -22.79 12.00
N GLY A 274 -4.40 -23.01 13.14
CA GLY A 274 -2.94 -23.07 13.23
C GLY A 274 -2.26 -21.71 13.44
N GLU A 275 -1.01 -21.79 13.86
CA GLU A 275 -0.17 -20.62 14.10
C GLU A 275 0.44 -20.07 12.81
N VAL A 276 0.70 -18.77 12.80
CA VAL A 276 1.44 -18.12 11.70
C VAL A 276 2.87 -18.63 11.70
N VAL A 277 3.29 -19.24 10.61
CA VAL A 277 4.67 -19.73 10.44
C VAL A 277 5.64 -18.54 10.41
N SER A 278 6.83 -18.72 10.95
CA SER A 278 7.86 -17.68 10.92
C SER A 278 8.28 -17.38 9.46
N PRO A 279 8.34 -16.08 9.07
CA PRO A 279 8.90 -15.67 7.78
C PRO A 279 10.44 -15.64 7.77
N VAL A 280 11.09 -16.08 8.86
CA VAL A 280 12.55 -16.20 8.96
C VAL A 280 12.97 -17.55 8.38
N ASP A 281 13.83 -17.52 7.37
CA ASP A 281 14.31 -18.69 6.64
C ASP A 281 13.18 -19.67 6.31
N PRO A 282 12.16 -19.23 5.54
CA PRO A 282 10.99 -20.05 5.28
C PRO A 282 11.40 -21.35 4.58
N LYS A 283 10.79 -22.47 5.01
CA LYS A 283 11.02 -23.79 4.37
C LYS A 283 10.49 -23.75 2.94
N PRO A 284 11.03 -24.61 2.05
CA PRO A 284 10.44 -24.84 0.73
C PRO A 284 8.96 -25.22 0.82
N GLY A 285 8.20 -24.87 -0.19
CA GLY A 285 6.76 -25.12 -0.26
C GLY A 285 5.89 -23.89 0.01
N CYS A 286 4.59 -24.09 -0.10
CA CYS A 286 3.60 -23.05 0.11
C CYS A 286 3.64 -22.52 1.56
N ARG A 287 3.81 -21.23 1.73
CA ARG A 287 3.87 -20.60 3.07
C ARG A 287 2.58 -20.74 3.87
N PHE A 288 1.46 -20.91 3.17
CA PHE A 288 0.16 -21.12 3.80
C PHE A 288 -0.14 -22.61 4.10
N ALA A 289 0.69 -23.56 3.67
CA ALA A 289 0.44 -25.01 3.78
C ALA A 289 0.05 -25.46 5.19
N ALA A 290 0.71 -24.95 6.23
CA ALA A 290 0.43 -25.32 7.63
C ALA A 290 -0.96 -24.89 8.13
N ARG A 291 -1.62 -23.96 7.43
CA ARG A 291 -2.94 -23.40 7.80
C ARG A 291 -4.01 -23.69 6.75
N CYS A 292 -3.65 -24.42 5.68
CA CYS A 292 -4.51 -24.69 4.54
C CYS A 292 -5.25 -26.02 4.72
N GLU A 293 -6.59 -25.99 4.71
CA GLU A 293 -7.43 -27.19 4.75
C GLU A 293 -7.28 -28.09 3.49
N PHE A 294 -6.81 -27.52 2.38
CA PHE A 294 -6.57 -28.21 1.10
C PHE A 294 -5.09 -28.58 0.89
N CYS A 295 -4.27 -28.57 1.95
CA CYS A 295 -2.84 -28.84 1.82
C CYS A 295 -2.59 -30.27 1.31
N THR A 296 -1.74 -30.38 0.28
CA THR A 296 -1.27 -31.66 -0.28
C THR A 296 0.24 -31.82 -0.07
N GLU A 297 0.78 -33.01 -0.36
CA GLU A 297 2.23 -33.22 -0.30
C GLU A 297 3.01 -32.29 -1.24
N LEU A 298 2.44 -31.91 -2.39
CA LEU A 298 3.06 -30.96 -3.32
C LEU A 298 3.24 -29.60 -2.67
N CYS A 299 2.24 -29.14 -1.89
CA CYS A 299 2.32 -27.86 -1.19
C CYS A 299 3.45 -27.78 -0.16
N THR A 300 3.92 -28.92 0.34
CA THR A 300 5.02 -28.98 1.33
C THR A 300 6.41 -29.10 0.68
N LYS A 301 6.48 -29.46 -0.59
CA LYS A 301 7.74 -29.69 -1.31
C LYS A 301 8.12 -28.49 -2.18
N ASP A 302 7.15 -27.98 -2.93
CA ASP A 302 7.38 -26.93 -3.93
C ASP A 302 6.51 -25.69 -3.62
N ASP A 303 7.09 -24.52 -3.85
CA ASP A 303 6.34 -23.25 -3.76
C ASP A 303 5.49 -23.07 -5.02
N PRO A 304 4.14 -23.09 -4.92
CA PRO A 304 3.30 -22.98 -6.10
C PRO A 304 3.52 -21.62 -6.80
N PRO A 305 3.65 -21.61 -8.12
CA PRO A 305 3.75 -20.34 -8.85
C PRO A 305 2.44 -19.56 -8.79
N LEU A 306 2.53 -18.23 -8.87
CA LEU A 306 1.36 -17.36 -9.09
C LEU A 306 0.98 -17.48 -10.58
N LEU A 307 -0.17 -18.06 -10.88
CA LEU A 307 -0.64 -18.33 -12.24
C LEU A 307 -1.91 -17.54 -12.53
N GLU A 308 -2.07 -17.08 -13.76
CA GLU A 308 -3.32 -16.48 -14.22
C GLU A 308 -4.33 -17.59 -14.51
N VAL A 309 -5.38 -17.65 -13.71
CA VAL A 309 -6.45 -18.67 -13.77
C VAL A 309 -7.59 -18.22 -14.67
N SER A 310 -7.86 -16.91 -14.72
CA SER A 310 -8.77 -16.26 -15.64
C SER A 310 -8.22 -14.87 -15.98
N PRO A 311 -8.67 -14.21 -17.04
CA PRO A 311 -8.15 -12.90 -17.43
C PRO A 311 -8.14 -11.92 -16.27
N GLY A 312 -6.94 -11.44 -15.89
CA GLY A 312 -6.73 -10.51 -14.77
C GLY A 312 -6.88 -11.11 -13.37
N HIS A 313 -7.08 -12.42 -13.23
CA HIS A 313 -7.16 -13.09 -11.92
C HIS A 313 -6.03 -14.10 -11.77
N GLN A 314 -5.10 -13.83 -10.88
CA GLN A 314 -3.94 -14.65 -10.57
C GLN A 314 -4.10 -15.28 -9.19
N ASP A 315 -3.77 -16.57 -9.09
CA ASP A 315 -3.83 -17.33 -7.85
C ASP A 315 -2.58 -18.21 -7.68
N ARG A 316 -2.11 -18.32 -6.45
CA ARG A 316 -0.99 -19.19 -6.05
C ARG A 316 -1.54 -20.45 -5.42
N LYS A 317 -1.89 -21.41 -6.26
CA LYS A 317 -2.55 -22.64 -5.86
C LYS A 317 -1.91 -23.85 -6.53
N SER A 318 -1.66 -24.91 -5.78
CA SER A 318 -1.08 -26.16 -6.31
C SER A 318 -2.13 -27.11 -6.90
N VAL A 319 -3.41 -26.85 -6.69
CA VAL A 319 -4.52 -27.67 -7.17
C VAL A 319 -5.47 -26.82 -8.00
N VAL A 320 -5.64 -27.22 -9.24
CA VAL A 320 -6.62 -26.65 -10.17
C VAL A 320 -8.00 -27.23 -9.87
#